data_e865ed1886f3baf5308921681fa5ab50
#
_entry.id   e865ed1886f3baf5308921681fa5ab50
#
_cell.length_a   1.000
_cell.length_b   1.000
_cell.length_c   1.000
_cell.angle_alpha   90.00
_cell.angle_beta   90.00
_cell.angle_gamma   90.00
#
_symmetry.space_group_name_H-M   'P 1'
#
loop_
_entity.id
_entity.type
_entity.pdbx_description
1 polymer ?
#
loop_
_entity_poly.entity_id
_entity_poly.type
_entity_poly.pdbx_seq_one_letter_code
_entity_poly.pdbx_strand_id
1 'polypeptide(L)'
;MKILVPVDGSSYSLKAVETACDLAKSQPPSSLVLVAVAVEIPELGEGRYIYDKMKAQAEAALIVAKETAQKCGTLGEVLLATGASPAEEIVRVAKDEKVDLIVIGSRGLAGKTSSFLGSTASKVVTYSPCSVLVVKN
;
A
#
# COMPACT_ATOMS: atom_id res chain seq x y z
N MET A 1 14.43 10.50 2.88
CA MET A 1 13.43 10.16 1.86
C MET A 1 12.18 9.61 2.54
N LYS A 2 11.02 10.02 2.11
CA LYS A 2 9.74 9.53 2.64
C LYS A 2 9.13 8.57 1.64
N ILE A 3 8.91 7.32 2.07
CA ILE A 3 8.48 6.22 1.19
C ILE A 3 7.09 5.76 1.59
N LEU A 4 6.14 5.76 0.64
CA LEU A 4 4.80 5.22 0.86
C LEU A 4 4.76 3.77 0.39
N VAL A 5 4.25 2.88 1.24
CA VAL A 5 4.08 1.47 0.91
C VAL A 5 2.63 1.07 1.12
N PRO A 6 1.85 0.91 0.05
CA PRO A 6 0.51 0.35 0.15
C PRO A 6 0.56 -1.12 0.48
N VAL A 7 -0.29 -1.56 1.41
CA VAL A 7 -0.37 -2.97 1.81
C VAL A 7 -1.80 -3.46 1.77
N ASP A 8 -2.00 -4.72 1.41
CA ASP A 8 -3.33 -5.33 1.28
C ASP A 8 -3.40 -6.74 1.88
N GLY A 9 -2.33 -7.17 2.54
CA GLY A 9 -2.25 -8.51 3.12
C GLY A 9 -1.68 -9.57 2.17
N SER A 10 -1.41 -9.22 0.92
CA SER A 10 -0.79 -10.15 -0.03
C SER A 10 0.71 -10.31 0.25
N SER A 11 1.27 -11.42 -0.24
CA SER A 11 2.72 -11.64 -0.18
C SER A 11 3.48 -10.59 -1.01
N TYR A 12 2.84 -10.07 -2.06
CA TYR A 12 3.41 -9.02 -2.91
C TYR A 12 3.60 -7.73 -2.13
N SER A 13 2.60 -7.33 -1.35
CA SER A 13 2.72 -6.10 -0.56
C SER A 13 3.71 -6.27 0.58
N LEU A 14 3.79 -7.45 1.18
CA LEU A 14 4.79 -7.71 2.22
C LEU A 14 6.21 -7.62 1.65
N LYS A 15 6.42 -8.16 0.45
CA LYS A 15 7.71 -8.04 -0.24
C LYS A 15 8.04 -6.56 -0.52
N ALA A 16 7.03 -5.76 -0.85
CA ALA A 16 7.21 -4.32 -1.04
C ALA A 16 7.68 -3.64 0.25
N VAL A 17 7.11 -4.01 1.41
CA VAL A 17 7.55 -3.49 2.70
C VAL A 17 9.02 -3.83 2.95
N GLU A 18 9.42 -5.08 2.72
CA GLU A 18 10.80 -5.51 2.88
C GLU A 18 11.76 -4.72 1.98
N THR A 19 11.37 -4.55 0.73
CA THR A 19 12.18 -3.78 -0.24
C THR A 19 12.31 -2.32 0.18
N ALA A 20 11.20 -1.71 0.64
CA ALA A 20 11.21 -0.33 1.13
C ALA A 20 12.09 -0.18 2.37
N CYS A 21 12.08 -1.17 3.25
CA CYS A 21 12.97 -1.19 4.42
C CYS A 21 14.43 -1.15 3.99
N ASP A 22 14.81 -1.97 3.02
CA ASP A 22 16.18 -2.02 2.53
C ASP A 22 16.60 -0.67 1.91
N LEU A 23 15.70 -0.07 1.13
CA LEU A 23 15.96 1.25 0.55
C LEU A 23 16.12 2.32 1.62
N ALA A 24 15.25 2.31 2.62
CA ALA A 24 15.28 3.30 3.70
C ALA A 24 16.59 3.22 4.49
N LYS A 25 17.08 2.01 4.74
CA LYS A 25 18.36 1.80 5.43
C LYS A 25 19.55 2.28 4.60
N SER A 26 19.47 2.18 3.28
CA SER A 26 20.56 2.56 2.40
C SER A 26 20.65 4.07 2.15
N GLN A 27 19.59 4.82 2.46
CA GLN A 27 19.52 6.26 2.22
C GLN A 27 18.98 7.02 3.42
N PRO A 28 19.69 7.02 4.55
CA PRO A 28 19.22 7.78 5.72
C PRO A 28 19.37 9.29 5.51
N PRO A 29 18.52 10.15 6.12
CA PRO A 29 17.37 9.71 6.91
C PRO A 29 16.17 9.38 6.01
N SER A 30 15.54 8.25 6.28
CA SER A 30 14.35 7.83 5.53
C SER A 30 13.31 7.24 6.47
N SER A 31 12.04 7.37 6.10
CA SER A 31 10.92 6.80 6.86
C SER A 31 9.89 6.19 5.92
N LEU A 32 9.19 5.18 6.44
CA LEU A 32 8.10 4.53 5.73
C LEU A 32 6.75 5.02 6.23
N VAL A 33 5.85 5.25 5.29
CA VAL A 33 4.42 5.47 5.55
C VAL A 33 3.71 4.24 5.00
N LEU A 34 3.03 3.49 5.86
CA LEU A 34 2.25 2.33 5.44
C LEU A 34 0.80 2.76 5.27
N VAL A 35 0.16 2.35 4.19
CA VAL A 35 -1.25 2.62 3.96
C VAL A 35 -1.98 1.37 3.50
N ALA A 36 -3.16 1.12 4.07
CA ALA A 36 -4.09 0.13 3.55
C ALA A 36 -5.42 0.84 3.25
N VAL A 37 -6.12 0.36 2.25
CA VAL A 37 -7.40 0.96 1.84
C VAL A 37 -8.53 0.00 2.19
N ALA A 38 -9.47 0.48 3.03
CA ALA A 38 -10.74 -0.20 3.25
C ALA A 38 -11.68 0.23 2.13
N VAL A 39 -11.97 -0.71 1.24
CA VAL A 39 -12.82 -0.41 0.07
C VAL A 39 -14.27 -0.22 0.51
N GLU A 40 -14.87 0.89 0.10
CA GLU A 40 -16.27 1.20 0.38
C GLU A 40 -16.99 1.53 -0.93
N ILE A 41 -18.00 0.72 -1.26
CA ILE A 41 -18.79 0.91 -2.47
C ILE A 41 -20.24 1.07 -2.04
N PRO A 42 -20.75 2.31 -1.88
CA PRO A 42 -22.09 2.57 -1.32
C PRO A 42 -23.24 1.97 -2.12
N GLU A 43 -23.04 1.75 -3.42
CA GLU A 43 -24.06 1.22 -4.32
C GLU A 43 -24.39 -0.25 -4.09
N LEU A 44 -23.55 -0.97 -3.37
CA LEU A 44 -23.82 -2.36 -3.01
C LEU A 44 -24.82 -2.37 -1.85
N GLY A 45 -25.94 -3.04 -2.00
CA GLY A 45 -27.02 -3.05 -1.02
C GLY A 45 -26.64 -3.54 0.38
N GLU A 46 -25.51 -4.20 0.53
CA GLU A 46 -24.98 -4.71 1.80
C GLU A 46 -23.79 -3.90 2.28
N GLY A 47 -23.74 -2.61 1.93
CA GLY A 47 -22.55 -1.77 2.07
C GLY A 47 -21.87 -1.83 3.43
N ARG A 48 -22.64 -1.82 4.53
CA ARG A 48 -22.03 -1.81 5.87
C ARG A 48 -21.29 -3.11 6.19
N TYR A 49 -21.91 -4.25 5.89
CA TYR A 49 -21.28 -5.55 6.15
C TYR A 49 -20.03 -5.73 5.32
N ILE A 50 -20.10 -5.39 4.04
CA ILE A 50 -18.96 -5.50 3.14
C ILE A 50 -17.85 -4.55 3.55
N TYR A 51 -18.20 -3.32 3.90
CA TYR A 51 -17.22 -2.34 4.37
C TYR A 51 -16.52 -2.81 5.65
N ASP A 52 -17.27 -3.30 6.63
CA ASP A 52 -16.67 -3.78 7.89
C ASP A 52 -15.69 -4.91 7.64
N LYS A 53 -16.00 -5.81 6.70
CA LYS A 53 -15.10 -6.89 6.30
C LYS A 53 -13.83 -6.35 5.62
N MET A 54 -13.98 -5.40 4.71
CA MET A 54 -12.84 -4.77 4.02
C MET A 54 -11.96 -4.00 4.99
N LYS A 55 -12.57 -3.32 5.95
CA LYS A 55 -11.83 -2.59 6.98
C LYS A 55 -11.04 -3.54 7.86
N ALA A 56 -11.64 -4.64 8.30
CA ALA A 56 -10.95 -5.64 9.11
C ALA A 56 -9.76 -6.24 8.36
N GLN A 57 -9.92 -6.49 7.07
CA GLN A 57 -8.86 -7.01 6.21
C GLN A 57 -7.72 -6.01 6.08
N ALA A 58 -8.05 -4.74 5.87
CA ALA A 58 -7.05 -3.67 5.76
C ALA A 58 -6.29 -3.47 7.09
N GLU A 59 -7.00 -3.49 8.20
CA GLU A 59 -6.38 -3.37 9.52
C GLU A 59 -5.42 -4.53 9.81
N ALA A 60 -5.83 -5.76 9.44
CA ALA A 60 -4.98 -6.93 9.59
C ALA A 60 -3.71 -6.83 8.75
N ALA A 61 -3.83 -6.31 7.53
CA ALA A 61 -2.68 -6.09 6.65
C ALA A 61 -1.70 -5.08 7.26
N LEU A 62 -2.23 -4.01 7.87
CA LEU A 62 -1.39 -3.00 8.52
C LEU A 62 -0.65 -3.55 9.73
N ILE A 63 -1.27 -4.43 10.51
CA ILE A 63 -0.62 -5.05 11.67
C ILE A 63 0.64 -5.82 11.25
N VAL A 64 0.51 -6.66 10.23
CA VAL A 64 1.65 -7.46 9.73
C VAL A 64 2.74 -6.57 9.14
N ALA A 65 2.35 -5.60 8.31
CA ALA A 65 3.30 -4.68 7.69
C ALA A 65 4.03 -3.83 8.73
N LYS A 66 3.30 -3.38 9.76
CA LYS A 66 3.88 -2.60 10.86
C LYS A 66 4.96 -3.37 11.58
N GLU A 67 4.72 -4.63 11.90
CA GLU A 67 5.72 -5.48 12.56
C GLU A 67 7.02 -5.55 11.73
N THR A 68 6.89 -5.77 10.44
CA THR A 68 8.03 -5.84 9.54
C THR A 68 8.79 -4.52 9.48
N ALA A 69 8.08 -3.40 9.35
CA ALA A 69 8.68 -2.08 9.29
C ALA A 69 9.34 -1.68 10.61
N GLN A 70 8.74 -2.05 11.74
CA GLN A 70 9.34 -1.77 13.05
C GLN A 70 10.67 -2.49 13.25
N LYS A 71 10.78 -3.71 12.77
CA LYS A 71 12.03 -4.48 12.86
C LYS A 71 13.18 -3.83 12.09
N CYS A 72 12.89 -3.13 11.03
CA CYS A 72 13.94 -2.43 10.27
C CYS A 72 14.19 -1.00 10.77
N GLY A 73 13.42 -0.53 11.75
CA GLY A 73 13.66 0.76 12.40
C GLY A 73 13.34 1.99 11.56
N THR A 74 12.55 1.85 10.51
CA THR A 74 12.26 2.93 9.57
C THR A 74 10.79 3.35 9.54
N LEU A 75 9.96 2.78 10.41
CA LEU A 75 8.54 3.10 10.42
C LEU A 75 8.27 4.54 10.87
N GLY A 76 7.56 5.31 10.05
CA GLY A 76 7.11 6.66 10.37
C GLY A 76 5.63 6.70 10.73
N GLU A 77 4.75 6.35 9.81
CA GLU A 77 3.31 6.43 10.00
C GLU A 77 2.59 5.19 9.49
N VAL A 78 1.41 4.93 10.06
CA VAL A 78 0.50 3.86 9.61
C VAL A 78 -0.86 4.50 9.39
N LEU A 79 -1.38 4.40 8.17
CA LEU A 79 -2.63 5.05 7.76
C LEU A 79 -3.63 4.04 7.22
N LEU A 80 -4.88 4.22 7.62
CA LEU A 80 -6.02 3.52 7.04
C LEU A 80 -6.83 4.51 6.22
N ALA A 81 -6.94 4.27 4.92
CA ALA A 81 -7.74 5.10 4.02
C ALA A 81 -9.03 4.37 3.66
N THR A 82 -10.04 5.11 3.27
CA THR A 82 -11.33 4.56 2.86
C THR A 82 -11.76 5.20 1.55
N GLY A 83 -12.20 4.39 0.60
CA GLY A 83 -12.69 4.88 -0.67
C GLY A 83 -13.09 3.76 -1.61
N ALA A 84 -13.70 4.11 -2.73
CA ALA A 84 -14.16 3.14 -3.71
C ALA A 84 -13.02 2.54 -4.55
N SER A 85 -11.96 3.31 -4.76
CA SER A 85 -10.81 2.89 -5.57
C SER A 85 -9.54 2.90 -4.75
N PRO A 86 -8.93 1.72 -4.50
CA PRO A 86 -7.66 1.67 -3.80
C PRO A 86 -6.58 2.54 -4.45
N ALA A 87 -6.47 2.51 -5.77
CA ALA A 87 -5.46 3.30 -6.48
C ALA A 87 -5.63 4.80 -6.26
N GLU A 88 -6.86 5.30 -6.32
CA GLU A 88 -7.13 6.71 -6.09
C GLU A 88 -6.76 7.14 -4.68
N GLU A 89 -7.08 6.31 -3.68
CA GLU A 89 -6.74 6.61 -2.29
C GLU A 89 -5.23 6.60 -2.07
N ILE A 90 -4.52 5.66 -2.66
CA ILE A 90 -3.06 5.60 -2.58
C ILE A 90 -2.44 6.87 -3.16
N VAL A 91 -2.89 7.29 -4.34
CA VAL A 91 -2.39 8.50 -5.00
C VAL A 91 -2.70 9.74 -4.14
N ARG A 92 -3.90 9.80 -3.56
CA ARG A 92 -4.28 10.91 -2.68
C ARG A 92 -3.36 10.98 -1.44
N VAL A 93 -3.13 9.84 -0.80
CA VAL A 93 -2.24 9.78 0.37
C VAL A 93 -0.81 10.20 -0.02
N ALA A 94 -0.34 9.75 -1.17
CA ALA A 94 0.99 10.13 -1.65
C ALA A 94 1.13 11.64 -1.80
N LYS A 95 0.10 12.31 -2.30
CA LYS A 95 0.08 13.77 -2.42
C LYS A 95 0.02 14.45 -1.06
N ASP A 96 -0.90 14.02 -0.20
CA ASP A 96 -1.12 14.62 1.11
C ASP A 96 0.11 14.49 2.01
N GLU A 97 0.77 13.34 1.96
CA GLU A 97 1.96 13.05 2.76
C GLU A 97 3.25 13.54 2.12
N LYS A 98 3.18 14.04 0.90
CA LYS A 98 4.33 14.56 0.14
C LYS A 98 5.48 13.55 0.10
N VAL A 99 5.15 12.30 -0.25
CA VAL A 99 6.15 11.24 -0.31
C VAL A 99 7.06 11.39 -1.52
N ASP A 100 8.26 10.88 -1.41
CA ASP A 100 9.27 10.93 -2.49
C ASP A 100 9.20 9.73 -3.41
N LEU A 101 8.68 8.62 -2.90
CA LEU A 101 8.66 7.34 -3.60
C LEU A 101 7.48 6.51 -3.11
N ILE A 102 6.83 5.82 -4.05
CA ILE A 102 5.87 4.75 -3.71
C ILE A 102 6.54 3.42 -4.04
N VAL A 103 6.52 2.48 -3.10
CA VAL A 103 6.98 1.11 -3.32
C VAL A 103 5.75 0.22 -3.22
N ILE A 104 5.38 -0.43 -4.32
CA ILE A 104 4.13 -1.19 -4.41
C ILE A 104 4.38 -2.57 -5.02
N GLY A 105 3.68 -3.58 -4.51
CA GLY A 105 3.73 -4.91 -5.11
C GLY A 105 3.11 -4.92 -6.50
N SER A 106 3.61 -5.77 -7.37
CA SER A 106 3.12 -5.86 -8.74
C SER A 106 1.69 -6.40 -8.82
N ARG A 107 1.21 -7.08 -7.74
CA ARG A 107 -0.13 -7.65 -7.66
C ARG A 107 -0.68 -7.48 -6.25
N GLY A 108 -1.98 -7.71 -6.08
CA GLY A 108 -2.64 -7.70 -4.78
C GLY A 108 -3.17 -9.07 -4.39
N LEU A 109 -4.14 -9.09 -3.45
CA LEU A 109 -4.77 -10.33 -2.96
C LEU A 109 -5.43 -11.15 -4.06
N ALA A 110 -5.99 -10.48 -5.08
CA ALA A 110 -6.62 -11.14 -6.22
C ALA A 110 -5.61 -11.49 -7.31
N GLY A 111 -4.33 -11.42 -7.00
CA GLY A 111 -3.25 -11.65 -7.96
C GLY A 111 -3.34 -13.03 -8.61
N LYS A 112 -3.20 -13.05 -9.92
CA LYS A 112 -3.18 -14.26 -10.72
C LYS A 112 -1.82 -14.44 -11.37
N THR A 113 -1.57 -15.60 -11.93
CA THR A 113 -0.30 -15.93 -12.56
C THR A 113 -0.02 -15.19 -13.88
N SER A 114 -0.81 -14.17 -14.20
CA SER A 114 -0.59 -13.33 -15.39
C SER A 114 0.75 -12.60 -15.28
N SER A 115 1.40 -12.39 -16.42
CA SER A 115 2.63 -11.62 -16.52
C SER A 115 2.37 -10.10 -16.44
N PHE A 116 1.11 -9.68 -16.43
CA PHE A 116 0.74 -8.27 -16.42
C PHE A 116 0.75 -7.68 -15.02
N LEU A 117 0.99 -6.38 -14.97
CA LEU A 117 0.88 -5.61 -13.75
C LEU A 117 -0.56 -5.61 -13.25
N GLY A 118 -0.76 -5.72 -11.93
CA GLY A 118 -2.08 -5.67 -11.33
C GLY A 118 -2.77 -4.32 -11.57
N SER A 119 -4.10 -4.31 -11.49
CA SER A 119 -4.88 -3.11 -11.82
C SER A 119 -4.56 -1.92 -10.89
N THR A 120 -4.41 -2.18 -9.59
CA THR A 120 -4.06 -1.12 -8.63
C THR A 120 -2.67 -0.58 -8.91
N ALA A 121 -1.68 -1.46 -9.06
CA ALA A 121 -0.31 -1.05 -9.35
C ALA A 121 -0.22 -0.25 -10.66
N SER A 122 -0.92 -0.71 -11.69
CA SER A 122 -0.96 -0.03 -12.99
C SER A 122 -1.49 1.40 -12.89
N LYS A 123 -2.59 1.59 -12.16
CA LYS A 123 -3.18 2.92 -11.95
C LYS A 123 -2.28 3.81 -11.10
N VAL A 124 -1.67 3.26 -10.07
CA VAL A 124 -0.75 4.02 -9.22
C VAL A 124 0.45 4.50 -10.04
N VAL A 125 1.03 3.64 -10.87
CA VAL A 125 2.13 4.04 -11.77
C VAL A 125 1.70 5.18 -12.67
N THR A 126 0.49 5.09 -13.24
CA THR A 126 0.00 6.09 -14.18
C THR A 126 -0.26 7.45 -13.54
N TYR A 127 -0.84 7.48 -12.35
CA TYR A 127 -1.34 8.71 -11.72
C TYR A 127 -0.52 9.21 -10.55
N SER A 128 0.54 8.52 -10.16
CA SER A 128 1.38 8.91 -9.02
C SER A 128 1.99 10.30 -9.18
N PRO A 129 2.04 11.10 -8.09
CA PRO A 129 2.74 12.39 -8.12
C PRO A 129 4.26 12.26 -8.02
N CYS A 130 4.78 11.05 -7.83
CA CYS A 130 6.20 10.80 -7.62
C CYS A 130 6.62 9.49 -8.29
N SER A 131 7.88 9.14 -8.18
CA SER A 131 8.42 7.88 -8.70
C SER A 131 7.76 6.68 -8.01
N VAL A 132 7.62 5.59 -8.75
CA VAL A 132 7.02 4.35 -8.25
C VAL A 132 7.97 3.20 -8.55
N LEU A 133 8.30 2.45 -7.51
CA LEU A 133 9.04 1.20 -7.64
C LEU A 133 8.04 0.05 -7.51
N VAL A 134 7.94 -0.76 -8.54
CA VAL A 134 7.07 -1.93 -8.55
C VAL A 134 7.89 -3.16 -8.18
N VAL A 135 7.45 -3.86 -7.15
CA VAL A 135 8.17 -5.03 -6.62
C VAL A 135 7.48 -6.30 -7.08
N LYS A 136 8.24 -7.16 -7.72
CA LYS A 136 7.77 -8.49 -8.15
C LYS A 136 8.21 -9.55 -7.14
N ASN A 137 7.41 -10.56 -7.00
CA ASN A 137 7.80 -11.73 -6.20
C ASN A 137 8.70 -12.66 -6.99
#